data_70d74a5b48819f4e6bc7a151badcdd80
#
_entry.id   70d74a5b48819f4e6bc7a151badcdd80
#
_cell.length_a   1.000
_cell.length_b   1.000
_cell.length_c   1.000
_cell.angle_alpha   90.00
_cell.angle_beta   90.00
_cell.angle_gamma   90.00
#
_symmetry.space_group_name_H-M   'P 1'
#
loop_
_entity.id
_entity.type
_entity.pdbx_description
1 polymer ?
#
loop_
_entity_poly.entity_id
_entity_poly.type
_entity_poly.pdbx_seq_one_letter_code
_entity_poly.pdbx_strand_id
1 'polypeptide(L)'
;MKRFNLLIAIIILLSASCSRSPERILSQIWGLNVRGLEHHTEFCTDEWCLNGDGLIEIKMKVDLPQIYIDSLISKGAKPLPLKEPTDTSIWAEDTNSWLERISGIKGATNGVYFYEPGHQEPHESEFLIYDRDSQTLYYRLMIM
;
A
#
# COMPACT_ATOMS: atom_id res chain seq x y z
N MET A 1 -7.80 -42.30 -14.48
CA MET A 1 -7.95 -41.60 -13.20
C MET A 1 -6.66 -40.88 -12.73
N LYS A 2 -5.49 -41.51 -12.74
CA LYS A 2 -4.23 -40.87 -12.26
C LYS A 2 -3.83 -39.59 -13.04
N ARG A 3 -4.07 -39.51 -14.34
CA ARG A 3 -3.75 -38.32 -15.17
C ARG A 3 -4.68 -37.13 -14.91
N PHE A 4 -5.93 -37.39 -14.57
CA PHE A 4 -6.91 -36.35 -14.26
C PHE A 4 -6.60 -35.66 -12.94
N ASN A 5 -6.18 -36.44 -11.92
CA ASN A 5 -5.78 -35.90 -10.62
C ASN A 5 -4.50 -35.05 -10.72
N LEU A 6 -3.58 -35.40 -11.63
CA LEU A 6 -2.38 -34.61 -11.86
C LEU A 6 -2.70 -33.24 -12.50
N LEU A 7 -3.65 -33.21 -13.43
CA LEU A 7 -4.09 -31.98 -14.10
C LEU A 7 -4.79 -31.03 -13.13
N ILE A 8 -5.63 -31.56 -12.24
CA ILE A 8 -6.27 -30.79 -11.17
C ILE A 8 -5.24 -30.26 -10.17
N ALA A 9 -4.25 -31.03 -9.79
CA ALA A 9 -3.17 -30.60 -8.91
C ALA A 9 -2.32 -29.49 -9.53
N ILE A 10 -2.06 -29.55 -10.84
CA ILE A 10 -1.33 -28.50 -11.59
C ILE A 10 -2.18 -27.23 -11.68
N ILE A 11 -3.49 -27.34 -11.91
CA ILE A 11 -4.39 -26.18 -11.96
C ILE A 11 -4.48 -25.53 -10.58
N ILE A 12 -4.55 -26.29 -9.52
CA ILE A 12 -4.54 -25.78 -8.13
C ILE A 12 -3.20 -25.10 -7.79
N LEU A 13 -2.09 -25.64 -8.25
CA LEU A 13 -0.76 -25.03 -8.08
C LEU A 13 -0.59 -23.75 -8.91
N LEU A 14 -1.22 -23.65 -10.09
CA LEU A 14 -1.19 -22.45 -10.93
C LEU A 14 -2.19 -21.38 -10.44
N SER A 15 -3.25 -21.77 -9.75
CA SER A 15 -4.21 -20.86 -9.13
C SER A 15 -3.80 -20.42 -7.71
N ALA A 16 -2.72 -20.94 -7.16
CA ALA A 16 -2.02 -20.30 -6.06
C ALA A 16 -1.45 -18.98 -6.60
N SER A 17 -2.32 -17.99 -6.72
CA SER A 17 -1.97 -16.62 -7.09
C SER A 17 -0.83 -16.22 -6.14
N CYS A 18 0.35 -16.03 -6.69
CA CYS A 18 1.47 -15.49 -5.95
C CYS A 18 1.15 -14.04 -5.63
N SER A 19 0.28 -13.81 -4.65
CA SER A 19 0.16 -12.49 -4.04
C SER A 19 1.54 -12.13 -3.51
N ARG A 20 2.05 -11.00 -3.95
CA ARG A 20 3.37 -10.52 -3.49
C ARG A 20 3.27 -10.24 -2.00
N SER A 21 4.32 -10.58 -1.24
CA SER A 21 4.34 -10.19 0.17
C SER A 21 4.40 -8.66 0.30
N PRO A 22 3.82 -8.07 1.36
CA PRO A 22 3.82 -6.63 1.59
C PRO A 22 5.25 -6.05 1.60
N GLU A 23 6.22 -6.77 2.16
CA GLU A 23 7.62 -6.34 2.18
C GLU A 23 8.21 -6.28 0.77
N ARG A 24 7.82 -7.22 -0.10
CA ARG A 24 8.26 -7.23 -1.50
C ARG A 24 7.66 -6.06 -2.27
N ILE A 25 6.39 -5.76 -2.07
CA ILE A 25 5.70 -4.64 -2.70
C ILE A 25 6.36 -3.32 -2.30
N LEU A 26 6.52 -3.08 -1.00
CA LEU A 26 7.15 -1.86 -0.47
C LEU A 26 8.60 -1.70 -0.94
N SER A 27 9.34 -2.80 -1.03
CA SER A 27 10.71 -2.78 -1.55
C SER A 27 10.76 -2.44 -3.04
N GLN A 28 9.86 -3.01 -3.86
CA GLN A 28 9.83 -2.80 -5.30
C GLN A 28 9.38 -1.39 -5.69
N ILE A 29 8.36 -0.86 -5.02
CA ILE A 29 7.74 0.43 -5.37
C ILE A 29 8.48 1.59 -4.69
N TRP A 30 8.75 1.47 -3.41
CA TRP A 30 9.29 2.55 -2.59
C TRP A 30 10.76 2.36 -2.19
N GLY A 31 11.35 1.19 -2.45
CA GLY A 31 12.70 0.86 -2.00
C GLY A 31 12.80 0.65 -0.49
N LEU A 32 11.68 0.41 0.18
CA LEU A 32 11.62 0.18 1.63
C LEU A 32 11.88 -1.27 1.93
N ASN A 33 13.10 -1.62 2.35
CA ASN A 33 13.44 -2.98 2.74
C ASN A 33 13.10 -3.21 4.22
N VAL A 34 11.85 -3.49 4.50
CA VAL A 34 11.34 -3.71 5.87
C VAL A 34 11.59 -5.10 6.42
N ARG A 35 12.09 -6.06 5.60
CA ARG A 35 12.33 -7.45 6.04
C ARG A 35 13.31 -7.58 7.22
N GLY A 36 14.25 -6.65 7.32
CA GLY A 36 15.23 -6.63 8.41
C GLY A 36 14.76 -5.89 9.65
N LEU A 37 13.55 -5.33 9.64
CA LEU A 37 12.97 -4.57 10.74
C LEU A 37 11.93 -5.43 11.45
N GLU A 38 11.74 -5.16 12.75
CA GLU A 38 10.59 -5.69 13.46
C GLU A 38 9.32 -5.04 12.88
N HIS A 39 8.41 -5.85 12.35
CA HIS A 39 7.18 -5.37 11.75
C HIS A 39 6.03 -6.36 11.93
N HIS A 40 4.81 -5.85 11.84
CA HIS A 40 3.58 -6.64 11.85
C HIS A 40 2.61 -6.11 10.81
N THR A 41 2.30 -6.93 9.82
CA THR A 41 1.31 -6.60 8.79
C THR A 41 -0.10 -6.83 9.33
N GLU A 42 -0.90 -5.76 9.42
CA GLU A 42 -2.29 -5.85 9.85
C GLU A 42 -3.18 -6.36 8.72
N PHE A 43 -2.95 -5.87 7.49
CA PHE A 43 -3.54 -6.43 6.28
C PHE A 43 -2.69 -6.14 5.04
N CYS A 44 -2.89 -6.96 4.02
CA CYS A 44 -2.31 -6.77 2.69
C CYS A 44 -3.29 -7.28 1.63
N THR A 45 -3.63 -6.41 0.69
CA THR A 45 -4.39 -6.74 -0.52
C THR A 45 -3.50 -6.50 -1.73
N ASP A 46 -3.47 -7.44 -2.66
CA ASP A 46 -2.76 -7.35 -3.94
C ASP A 46 -3.65 -8.03 -4.99
N GLU A 47 -4.61 -7.28 -5.52
CA GLU A 47 -5.64 -7.77 -6.41
C GLU A 47 -5.50 -7.13 -7.79
N TRP A 48 -5.54 -7.96 -8.82
CA TRP A 48 -5.45 -7.54 -10.21
C TRP A 48 -6.54 -8.19 -11.05
N CYS A 49 -7.21 -7.40 -11.86
CA CYS A 49 -8.22 -7.85 -12.80
C CYS A 49 -7.62 -8.07 -14.21
N LEU A 50 -8.29 -8.88 -15.03
CA LEU A 50 -7.83 -9.19 -16.39
C LEU A 50 -7.80 -7.98 -17.34
N ASN A 51 -8.57 -6.94 -17.04
CA ASN A 51 -8.61 -5.66 -17.78
C ASN A 51 -7.45 -4.71 -17.45
N GLY A 52 -6.59 -5.09 -16.47
CA GLY A 52 -5.49 -4.26 -16.02
C GLY A 52 -5.78 -3.44 -14.76
N ASP A 53 -7.03 -3.39 -14.30
CA ASP A 53 -7.37 -2.74 -13.04
C ASP A 53 -6.72 -3.48 -11.87
N GLY A 54 -6.28 -2.73 -10.87
CA GLY A 54 -5.59 -3.32 -9.73
C GLY A 54 -5.75 -2.51 -8.46
N LEU A 55 -5.70 -3.20 -7.34
CA LEU A 55 -5.68 -2.61 -6.01
C LEU A 55 -4.57 -3.25 -5.18
N ILE A 56 -3.67 -2.43 -4.71
CA ILE A 56 -2.71 -2.79 -3.65
C ILE A 56 -3.06 -1.97 -2.43
N GLU A 57 -3.19 -2.62 -1.29
CA GLU A 57 -3.45 -1.96 -0.03
C GLU A 57 -2.69 -2.67 1.08
N ILE A 58 -1.88 -1.92 1.83
CA ILE A 58 -1.03 -2.46 2.90
C ILE A 58 -1.20 -1.59 4.13
N LYS A 59 -1.40 -2.21 5.28
CA LYS A 59 -1.26 -1.56 6.59
C LYS A 59 -0.32 -2.37 7.46
N MET A 60 0.71 -1.71 7.97
CA MET A 60 1.81 -2.37 8.68
C MET A 60 2.24 -1.53 9.87
N LYS A 61 2.48 -2.20 10.98
CA LYS A 61 3.22 -1.63 12.13
C LYS A 61 4.70 -1.87 11.89
N VAL A 62 5.48 -0.80 11.85
CA VAL A 62 6.93 -0.84 11.63
C VAL A 62 7.59 0.43 12.13
N ASP A 63 8.72 0.31 12.80
CA ASP A 63 9.55 1.46 13.15
C ASP A 63 10.54 1.73 12.02
N LEU A 64 10.23 2.72 11.17
CA LEU A 64 11.09 3.07 10.04
C LEU A 64 12.29 3.89 10.50
N PRO A 65 13.54 3.44 10.25
CA PRO A 65 14.73 4.24 10.44
C PRO A 65 14.68 5.56 9.66
N GLN A 66 15.33 6.59 10.16
CA GLN A 66 15.35 7.92 9.55
C GLN A 66 15.78 7.88 8.06
N ILE A 67 16.72 7.00 7.71
CA ILE A 67 17.20 6.85 6.32
C ILE A 67 16.07 6.49 5.35
N TYR A 68 15.07 5.71 5.78
CA TYR A 68 13.90 5.39 4.92
C TYR A 68 12.96 6.59 4.82
N ILE A 69 12.78 7.35 5.90
CA ILE A 69 11.99 8.59 5.87
C ILE A 69 12.61 9.60 4.92
N ASP A 70 13.92 9.77 4.99
CA ASP A 70 14.66 10.66 4.07
C ASP A 70 14.57 10.19 2.61
N SER A 71 14.59 8.88 2.40
CA SER A 71 14.35 8.28 1.07
C SER A 71 12.93 8.55 0.56
N LEU A 72 11.91 8.45 1.39
CA LEU A 72 10.53 8.80 1.04
C LEU A 72 10.42 10.28 0.66
N ILE A 73 11.03 11.17 1.45
CA ILE A 73 11.05 12.61 1.16
C ILE A 73 11.74 12.88 -0.17
N SER A 74 12.86 12.23 -0.46
CA SER A 74 13.59 12.39 -1.72
C SER A 74 12.77 11.95 -2.95
N LYS A 75 11.77 11.08 -2.75
CA LYS A 75 10.82 10.61 -3.77
C LYS A 75 9.54 11.45 -3.82
N GLY A 76 9.47 12.55 -3.09
CA GLY A 76 8.35 13.48 -3.12
C GLY A 76 7.38 13.40 -1.96
N ALA A 77 7.63 12.55 -0.95
CA ALA A 77 6.83 12.58 0.26
C ALA A 77 7.00 13.91 1.01
N LYS A 78 5.91 14.36 1.62
CA LYS A 78 5.83 15.63 2.34
C LYS A 78 5.68 15.35 3.84
N PRO A 79 6.12 16.26 4.72
CA PRO A 79 5.89 16.12 6.15
C PRO A 79 4.41 16.25 6.50
N LEU A 80 3.97 15.47 7.50
CA LEU A 80 2.67 15.64 8.13
C LEU A 80 2.60 16.95 8.94
N PRO A 81 1.42 17.49 9.24
CA PRO A 81 0.08 16.97 8.88
C PRO A 81 -0.28 17.20 7.40
N LEU A 82 -1.32 16.49 6.94
CA LEU A 82 -1.91 16.72 5.62
C LEU A 82 -2.36 18.17 5.49
N LYS A 83 -1.97 18.85 4.40
CA LYS A 83 -2.31 20.25 4.14
C LYS A 83 -3.55 20.35 3.28
N GLU A 84 -4.57 21.07 3.77
CA GLU A 84 -5.78 21.40 3.01
C GLU A 84 -5.50 22.46 1.91
N PRO A 85 -6.31 22.48 0.84
CA PRO A 85 -7.45 21.62 0.48
C PRO A 85 -7.10 20.45 -0.47
N THR A 86 -5.91 20.44 -1.05
CA THR A 86 -5.51 19.48 -2.10
C THR A 86 -5.38 18.05 -1.59
N ASP A 87 -5.01 17.89 -0.35
CA ASP A 87 -4.70 16.56 0.20
C ASP A 87 -5.94 15.92 0.84
N THR A 88 -7.00 16.68 1.11
CA THR A 88 -8.25 16.15 1.67
C THR A 88 -9.16 15.49 0.63
N SER A 89 -8.89 15.68 -0.66
CA SER A 89 -9.54 14.92 -1.73
C SER A 89 -9.31 13.41 -1.60
N ILE A 90 -8.17 13.02 -1.02
CA ILE A 90 -7.88 11.62 -0.65
C ILE A 90 -9.03 11.00 0.16
N TRP A 91 -9.64 11.82 1.03
CA TRP A 91 -10.69 11.37 1.93
C TRP A 91 -12.08 11.39 1.29
N ALA A 92 -12.22 12.07 0.14
CA ALA A 92 -13.50 12.24 -0.55
C ALA A 92 -13.78 11.14 -1.60
N GLU A 93 -12.74 10.46 -2.06
CA GLU A 93 -12.84 9.55 -3.21
C GLU A 93 -13.40 8.17 -2.87
N ASP A 94 -13.61 7.81 -1.60
CA ASP A 94 -14.05 6.46 -1.33
C ASP A 94 -15.06 6.29 -0.21
N THR A 95 -15.88 5.30 -0.48
CA THR A 95 -16.83 4.68 0.41
C THR A 95 -16.20 4.25 1.74
N ASN A 96 -16.92 4.42 2.78
CA ASN A 96 -16.69 4.25 4.20
C ASN A 96 -15.68 3.17 4.67
N SER A 97 -15.35 2.17 3.86
CA SER A 97 -14.58 1.02 4.35
C SER A 97 -13.07 1.25 4.51
N TRP A 98 -12.43 1.98 3.60
CA TRP A 98 -10.99 2.23 3.74
C TRP A 98 -10.69 3.37 4.71
N LEU A 99 -11.57 4.39 4.76
CA LEU A 99 -11.48 5.46 5.74
C LEU A 99 -11.51 4.93 7.18
N GLU A 100 -12.31 3.90 7.44
CA GLU A 100 -12.32 3.22 8.74
C GLU A 100 -10.98 2.55 9.04
N ARG A 101 -10.38 1.91 8.04
CA ARG A 101 -9.06 1.23 8.19
C ARG A 101 -7.92 2.19 8.48
N ILE A 102 -7.99 3.42 8.00
CA ILE A 102 -6.97 4.45 8.20
C ILE A 102 -7.39 5.54 9.19
N SER A 103 -8.53 5.41 9.84
CA SER A 103 -9.06 6.43 10.76
C SER A 103 -8.06 6.84 11.84
N GLY A 104 -7.29 5.89 12.36
CA GLY A 104 -6.23 6.16 13.34
C GLY A 104 -5.04 6.95 12.78
N ILE A 105 -4.88 7.00 11.47
CA ILE A 105 -3.76 7.68 10.78
C ILE A 105 -4.18 9.08 10.30
N LYS A 106 -5.47 9.30 10.12
CA LYS A 106 -6.01 10.57 9.59
C LYS A 106 -5.61 11.80 10.39
N GLY A 107 -5.46 11.65 11.70
CA GLY A 107 -5.03 12.72 12.62
C GLY A 107 -3.52 12.76 12.85
N ALA A 108 -2.72 11.99 12.12
CA ALA A 108 -1.27 11.96 12.29
C ALA A 108 -0.64 13.32 12.00
N THR A 109 0.25 13.75 12.89
CA THR A 109 0.94 15.04 12.80
C THR A 109 2.45 14.90 12.69
N ASN A 110 2.98 13.69 12.91
CA ASN A 110 4.40 13.41 12.94
C ASN A 110 4.73 12.26 11.98
N GLY A 111 5.45 12.55 10.92
CA GLY A 111 5.81 11.58 9.90
C GLY A 111 5.78 12.17 8.51
N VAL A 112 5.48 11.34 7.51
CA VAL A 112 5.46 11.75 6.10
C VAL A 112 4.27 11.14 5.36
N TYR A 113 3.86 11.79 4.29
CA TYR A 113 2.86 11.26 3.36
C TYR A 113 3.25 11.56 1.93
N PHE A 114 2.75 10.72 1.04
CA PHE A 114 2.79 10.92 -0.41
C PHE A 114 1.39 10.72 -0.96
N TYR A 115 0.99 11.58 -1.88
CA TYR A 115 -0.26 11.43 -2.59
C TYR A 115 -0.09 11.89 -4.04
N GLU A 116 -0.45 11.02 -4.96
CA GLU A 116 -0.55 11.31 -6.37
C GLU A 116 -1.96 10.95 -6.85
N PRO A 117 -2.81 11.97 -7.15
CA PRO A 117 -4.12 11.74 -7.71
C PRO A 117 -4.00 11.28 -9.15
N GLY A 118 -4.84 10.35 -9.56
CA GLY A 118 -4.94 9.91 -10.95
C GLY A 118 -5.46 11.04 -11.85
N HIS A 119 -4.62 11.52 -12.75
CA HIS A 119 -4.96 12.64 -13.64
C HIS A 119 -5.22 12.24 -15.09
N GLN A 120 -4.91 11.00 -15.48
CA GLN A 120 -5.03 10.51 -16.87
C GLN A 120 -5.49 9.06 -16.90
N GLU A 121 -6.04 8.62 -18.04
CA GLU A 121 -6.32 7.20 -18.26
C GLU A 121 -5.02 6.44 -18.62
N PRO A 122 -4.73 5.30 -17.97
CA PRO A 122 -5.47 4.72 -16.84
C PRO A 122 -5.36 5.60 -15.59
N HIS A 123 -6.45 5.69 -14.82
CA HIS A 123 -6.47 6.42 -13.55
C HIS A 123 -5.64 5.68 -12.51
N GLU A 124 -4.43 6.13 -12.29
CA GLU A 124 -3.58 5.65 -11.21
C GLU A 124 -3.66 6.64 -10.04
N SER A 125 -4.07 6.19 -8.88
CA SER A 125 -3.94 6.97 -7.65
C SER A 125 -3.03 6.25 -6.69
N GLU A 126 -2.07 6.96 -6.14
CA GLU A 126 -1.12 6.41 -5.19
C GLU A 126 -1.11 7.21 -3.91
N PHE A 127 -1.16 6.51 -2.79
CA PHE A 127 -1.15 7.10 -1.47
C PHE A 127 -0.26 6.29 -0.53
N LEU A 128 0.65 7.00 0.18
CA LEU A 128 1.44 6.46 1.27
C LEU A 128 1.37 7.42 2.44
N ILE A 129 1.22 6.91 3.64
CA ILE A 129 1.37 7.66 4.88
C ILE A 129 2.15 6.84 5.89
N TYR A 130 3.11 7.45 6.55
CA TYR A 130 3.81 6.90 7.69
C TYR A 130 3.64 7.82 8.88
N ASP A 131 2.93 7.32 9.89
CA ASP A 131 2.80 7.97 11.19
C ASP A 131 3.86 7.43 12.15
N ARG A 132 4.80 8.28 12.51
CA ARG A 132 5.92 7.93 13.39
C ARG A 132 5.46 7.65 14.82
N ASP A 133 4.45 8.37 15.31
CA ASP A 133 3.99 8.25 16.70
C ASP A 133 3.32 6.90 16.95
N SER A 134 2.53 6.43 16.01
CA SER A 134 1.90 5.11 16.05
C SER A 134 2.72 4.02 15.38
N GLN A 135 3.85 4.35 14.74
CA GLN A 135 4.68 3.44 13.95
C GLN A 135 3.87 2.69 12.87
N THR A 136 2.95 3.40 12.24
CA THR A 136 2.04 2.80 11.25
C THR A 136 2.35 3.29 9.86
N LEU A 137 2.64 2.36 8.96
CA LEU A 137 2.73 2.59 7.53
C LEU A 137 1.45 2.12 6.86
N TYR A 138 0.85 3.00 6.08
CA TYR A 138 -0.26 2.69 5.21
C TYR A 138 0.11 3.02 3.76
N TYR A 139 -0.19 2.11 2.84
CA TYR A 139 0.07 2.27 1.43
C TYR A 139 -1.14 1.80 0.61
N ARG A 140 -1.50 2.56 -0.40
CA ARG A 140 -2.54 2.21 -1.37
C ARG A 140 -2.12 2.64 -2.77
N LEU A 141 -2.25 1.73 -3.72
CA LEU A 141 -2.16 1.99 -5.16
C LEU A 141 -3.43 1.45 -5.81
N MET A 142 -4.10 2.28 -6.57
CA MET A 142 -5.28 1.91 -7.34
C MET A 142 -5.05 2.27 -8.81
N ILE A 143 -5.27 1.30 -9.69
CA ILE A 143 -5.20 1.42 -11.15
C ILE A 143 -6.57 1.04 -11.72
N MET A 144 -7.18 1.93 -12.50
CA MET A 144 -8.51 1.74 -13.08
C MET A 144 -8.51 2.05 -14.58
#